data_971abd7f03c4f44fb3989d83fd2eec64
#
_entry.id   971abd7f03c4f44fb3989d83fd2eec64
#
_cell.length_a   1.000
_cell.length_b   1.000
_cell.length_c   1.000
_cell.angle_alpha   90.00
_cell.angle_beta   90.00
_cell.angle_gamma   90.00
#
_symmetry.space_group_name_H-M   'P 1'
#
loop_
_entity.id
_entity.type
_entity.pdbx_description
1 polymer ?
#
loop_
_entity_poly.entity_id
_entity_poly.type
_entity_poly.pdbx_seq_one_letter_code
_entity_poly.pdbx_strand_id
1 'polypeptide(L)'
;MASTNRTGRVSAIDYEAGTYEVTYFDRGQSVTRKINAISNGEYKMPVIGQIVSVAHTSSGLAAATTTGTVWNKTNRPAEGFKGLYRKEYGSQKGRAYSRYDENTGVYTQ
;
A
#
# COMPACT_ATOMS: atom_id res chain seq x y z
N MET A 1 5.42 20.93 -13.57
CA MET A 1 4.55 19.90 -14.13
C MET A 1 3.77 19.21 -13.00
N ALA A 2 2.49 19.04 -13.18
CA ALA A 2 1.63 18.48 -12.14
C ALA A 2 1.86 16.97 -12.04
N SER A 3 1.85 16.45 -10.81
CA SER A 3 1.85 15.02 -10.57
C SER A 3 0.41 14.50 -10.66
N THR A 4 0.28 13.24 -11.02
CA THR A 4 -1.01 12.58 -11.17
C THR A 4 -1.01 11.31 -10.33
N ASN A 5 -2.06 11.13 -9.53
CA ASN A 5 -2.24 9.92 -8.76
C ASN A 5 -3.24 9.00 -9.48
N ARG A 6 -2.92 7.72 -9.50
CA ARG A 6 -3.78 6.69 -10.08
C ARG A 6 -3.88 5.51 -9.12
N THR A 7 -5.00 4.83 -9.18
CA THR A 7 -5.26 3.67 -8.32
C THR A 7 -5.29 2.42 -9.19
N GLY A 8 -4.65 1.38 -8.72
CA GLY A 8 -4.60 0.12 -9.44
C GLY A 8 -4.41 -1.07 -8.53
N ARG A 9 -4.23 -2.21 -9.15
CA ARG A 9 -4.06 -3.49 -8.45
C ARG A 9 -2.65 -4.01 -8.68
N VAL A 10 -2.00 -4.48 -7.62
CA VAL A 10 -0.69 -5.10 -7.73
C VAL A 10 -0.81 -6.39 -8.54
N SER A 11 -0.05 -6.49 -9.63
CA SER A 11 -0.14 -7.63 -10.54
C SER A 11 1.11 -8.51 -10.53
N ALA A 12 2.27 -7.97 -10.15
CA ALA A 12 3.50 -8.74 -10.07
C ALA A 12 4.43 -8.09 -9.03
N ILE A 13 5.20 -8.91 -8.32
CA ILE A 13 6.09 -8.43 -7.26
C ILE A 13 7.46 -9.07 -7.40
N ASP A 14 8.50 -8.25 -7.27
CA ASP A 14 9.87 -8.70 -7.11
C ASP A 14 10.27 -8.42 -5.66
N TYR A 15 10.16 -9.44 -4.83
CA TYR A 15 10.40 -9.29 -3.40
C TYR A 15 11.85 -8.97 -3.07
N GLU A 16 12.78 -9.49 -3.84
CA GLU A 16 14.20 -9.29 -3.60
C GLU A 16 14.62 -7.86 -3.91
N ALA A 17 14.09 -7.30 -4.99
CA ALA A 17 14.43 -5.94 -5.40
C ALA A 17 13.58 -4.88 -4.71
N GLY A 18 12.46 -5.25 -4.09
CA GLY A 18 11.56 -4.30 -3.45
C GLY A 18 10.75 -3.49 -4.47
N THR A 19 10.40 -4.10 -5.59
CA THR A 19 9.63 -3.44 -6.65
C THR A 19 8.39 -4.24 -7.00
N TYR A 20 7.43 -3.59 -7.65
CA TYR A 20 6.25 -4.29 -8.12
C TYR A 20 5.60 -3.56 -9.29
N GLU A 21 4.70 -4.26 -9.98
CA GLU A 21 3.96 -3.73 -11.11
C GLU A 21 2.50 -3.60 -10.73
N VAL A 22 1.87 -2.56 -11.25
CA VAL A 22 0.47 -2.24 -10.94
C VAL A 22 -0.31 -2.18 -12.24
N THR A 23 -1.46 -2.86 -12.25
CA THR A 23 -2.42 -2.78 -13.35
C THR A 23 -3.50 -1.79 -12.98
N TYR A 24 -3.68 -0.76 -13.80
CA TYR A 24 -4.67 0.27 -13.55
C TYR A 24 -6.05 -0.20 -14.01
N PHE A 25 -7.08 0.29 -13.34
CA PHE A 25 -8.46 -0.10 -13.64
C PHE A 25 -9.01 0.58 -14.88
N ASP A 26 -8.45 1.72 -15.23
CA ASP A 26 -8.94 2.51 -16.36
C ASP A 26 -8.09 2.27 -17.61
N ARG A 27 -8.55 2.80 -18.73
CA ARG A 27 -7.81 2.86 -19.99
C ARG A 27 -7.23 1.52 -20.43
N GLY A 28 -8.05 0.49 -20.47
CA GLY A 28 -7.63 -0.81 -20.98
C GLY A 28 -6.70 -1.57 -20.07
N GLN A 29 -6.69 -1.23 -18.78
CA GLN A 29 -5.89 -1.93 -17.79
C GLN A 29 -4.40 -1.91 -18.10
N SER A 30 -3.87 -0.72 -18.38
CA SER A 30 -2.44 -0.56 -18.61
C SER A 30 -1.63 -0.94 -17.36
N VAL A 31 -0.44 -1.49 -17.59
CA VAL A 31 0.44 -1.98 -16.52
C VAL A 31 1.64 -1.05 -16.41
N THR A 32 2.03 -0.75 -15.19
CA THR A 32 3.24 0.05 -14.95
C THR A 32 4.48 -0.76 -15.29
N ARG A 33 5.58 -0.07 -15.44
CA ARG A 33 6.89 -0.69 -15.32
C ARG A 33 7.12 -0.99 -13.83
N LYS A 34 8.21 -1.69 -13.52
CA LYS A 34 8.56 -1.95 -12.13
C LYS A 34 8.73 -0.64 -11.39
N ILE A 35 7.99 -0.47 -10.31
CA ILE A 35 8.08 0.72 -9.48
C ILE A 35 8.63 0.33 -8.11
N ASN A 36 9.40 1.23 -7.52
CA ASN A 36 10.02 0.97 -6.23
C ASN A 36 9.00 1.13 -5.11
N ALA A 37 9.03 0.20 -4.15
CA ALA A 37 8.29 0.37 -2.92
C ALA A 37 8.96 1.45 -2.06
N ILE A 38 8.20 2.00 -1.12
CA ILE A 38 8.74 3.01 -0.21
C ILE A 38 9.80 2.37 0.68
N SER A 39 10.95 3.04 0.80
CA SER A 39 12.05 2.58 1.63
C SER A 39 12.29 3.58 2.76
N ASN A 40 11.80 3.26 3.95
CA ASN A 40 11.94 4.11 5.12
C ASN A 40 12.48 3.33 6.31
N GLY A 41 13.22 2.26 6.03
CA GLY A 41 13.75 1.39 7.08
C GLY A 41 12.84 0.24 7.45
N GLU A 42 11.64 0.21 6.90
CA GLU A 42 10.71 -0.91 7.07
C GLU A 42 10.59 -1.66 5.75
N TYR A 43 10.59 -2.97 5.82
CA TYR A 43 10.29 -3.79 4.67
C TYR A 43 8.89 -4.36 4.83
N LYS A 44 7.98 -3.91 3.99
CA LYS A 44 6.63 -4.47 3.96
C LYS A 44 6.10 -4.32 2.54
N MET A 45 6.04 -5.43 1.83
CA MET A 45 5.59 -5.45 0.45
C MET A 45 4.08 -5.69 0.38
N PRO A 46 3.41 -5.16 -0.64
CA PRO A 46 2.01 -5.49 -0.85
C PRO A 46 1.86 -6.95 -1.28
N VAL A 47 0.63 -7.42 -1.38
CA VAL A 47 0.34 -8.74 -1.92
C VAL A 47 -0.31 -8.59 -3.28
N ILE A 48 -0.21 -9.65 -4.10
CA ILE A 48 -0.84 -9.67 -5.43
C ILE A 48 -2.34 -9.43 -5.27
N GLY A 49 -2.88 -8.55 -6.09
CA GLY A 49 -4.29 -8.20 -6.07
C GLY A 49 -4.64 -7.05 -5.14
N GLN A 50 -3.70 -6.58 -4.35
CA GLN A 50 -3.95 -5.48 -3.41
C GLN A 50 -4.07 -4.16 -4.16
N ILE A 51 -4.96 -3.29 -3.68
CA ILE A 51 -5.18 -1.97 -4.28
C ILE A 51 -4.15 -1.00 -3.73
N VAL A 52 -3.49 -0.29 -4.62
CA VAL A 52 -2.47 0.70 -4.25
C VAL A 52 -2.72 2.01 -4.97
N SER A 53 -2.19 3.08 -4.40
CA SER A 53 -2.16 4.40 -5.01
C SER A 53 -0.77 4.65 -5.55
N VAL A 54 -0.68 5.13 -6.78
CA VAL A 54 0.59 5.37 -7.48
C VAL A 54 0.64 6.82 -7.92
N ALA A 55 1.72 7.50 -7.60
CA ALA A 55 1.96 8.87 -8.01
C ALA A 55 2.87 8.89 -9.22
N HIS A 56 2.45 9.61 -10.25
CA HIS A 56 3.24 9.85 -11.45
C HIS A 56 3.74 11.29 -11.43
N THR A 57 5.05 11.46 -11.50
CA THR A 57 5.65 12.79 -11.40
C THR A 57 5.92 13.43 -12.76
N SER A 58 5.70 12.70 -13.83
CA SER A 58 5.86 13.20 -15.18
C SER A 58 4.89 12.48 -16.10
N SER A 59 5.00 12.72 -17.39
CA SER A 59 4.04 12.26 -18.36
C SER A 59 4.19 10.80 -18.77
N GLY A 60 4.82 9.96 -17.96
CA GLY A 60 5.00 8.57 -18.36
C GLY A 60 4.91 7.61 -17.19
N LEU A 61 4.69 6.34 -17.51
CA LEU A 61 4.62 5.28 -16.51
C LEU A 61 5.98 5.03 -15.84
N ALA A 62 7.06 5.43 -16.52
CA ALA A 62 8.41 5.19 -15.99
C ALA A 62 8.74 6.03 -14.76
N ALA A 63 7.99 7.11 -14.52
CA ALA A 63 8.24 8.00 -13.38
C ALA A 63 7.27 7.76 -12.23
N ALA A 64 6.71 6.56 -12.13
CA ALA A 64 5.74 6.23 -11.12
C ALA A 64 6.40 5.87 -9.79
N THR A 65 5.77 6.28 -8.69
CA THR A 65 6.17 5.92 -7.33
C THR A 65 4.93 5.60 -6.52
N THR A 66 4.98 4.51 -5.77
CA THR A 66 3.85 4.14 -4.93
C THR A 66 3.73 5.07 -3.71
N THR A 67 2.49 5.35 -3.32
CA THR A 67 2.21 6.04 -2.05
C THR A 67 1.66 5.08 -1.00
N GLY A 68 1.48 3.80 -1.34
CA GLY A 68 1.05 2.78 -0.41
C GLY A 68 -0.29 2.17 -0.78
N THR A 69 -0.75 1.28 0.08
CA THR A 69 -2.06 0.65 -0.07
C THR A 69 -3.15 1.53 0.51
N VAL A 70 -4.39 1.28 0.12
CA VAL A 70 -5.54 2.04 0.60
C VAL A 70 -6.58 1.09 1.18
N TRP A 71 -7.33 1.59 2.17
CA TRP A 71 -8.47 0.86 2.70
C TRP A 71 -9.63 0.91 1.71
N ASN A 72 -10.33 -0.21 1.56
CA ASN A 72 -11.48 -0.31 0.67
C ASN A 72 -12.36 -1.49 1.12
N LYS A 73 -13.36 -1.83 0.31
CA LYS A 73 -14.32 -2.89 0.68
C LYS A 73 -13.68 -4.25 0.85
N THR A 74 -12.61 -4.53 0.11
CA THR A 74 -11.93 -5.83 0.17
C THR A 74 -10.68 -5.82 1.04
N ASN A 75 -10.19 -4.64 1.38
CA ASN A 75 -9.02 -4.48 2.26
C ASN A 75 -9.40 -3.54 3.39
N ARG A 76 -10.01 -4.12 4.43
CA ARG A 76 -10.52 -3.36 5.55
C ARG A 76 -9.59 -3.45 6.74
N PRO A 77 -9.53 -2.40 7.59
CA PRO A 77 -8.75 -2.53 8.82
C PRO A 77 -9.35 -3.60 9.73
N ALA A 78 -8.49 -4.22 10.53
CA ALA A 78 -8.94 -5.24 11.49
C ALA A 78 -9.89 -4.64 12.53
N GLU A 79 -9.70 -3.39 12.87
CA GLU A 79 -10.58 -2.60 13.72
C GLU A 79 -10.35 -1.13 13.40
N GLY A 80 -11.30 -0.29 13.74
CA GLY A 80 -11.14 1.14 13.50
C GLY A 80 -12.08 1.94 14.35
N PHE A 81 -11.56 2.91 15.10
CA PHE A 81 -12.36 3.85 15.88
C PHE A 81 -11.47 5.05 16.22
N LYS A 82 -12.10 6.11 16.68
CA LYS A 82 -11.38 7.33 17.02
C LYS A 82 -10.43 7.09 18.19
N GLY A 83 -9.16 7.45 18.01
CA GLY A 83 -8.14 7.29 19.04
C GLY A 83 -7.34 6.01 18.94
N LEU A 84 -7.57 5.23 17.89
CA LEU A 84 -6.82 3.99 17.67
C LEU A 84 -5.60 4.23 16.79
N TYR A 85 -4.45 3.73 17.23
CA TYR A 85 -3.27 3.53 16.40
C TYR A 85 -2.99 2.04 16.34
N ARG A 86 -2.91 1.47 15.15
CA ARG A 86 -2.65 0.04 14.99
C ARG A 86 -1.77 -0.22 13.79
N LYS A 87 -0.78 -1.08 13.98
CA LYS A 87 0.16 -1.44 12.91
C LYS A 87 0.20 -2.95 12.79
N GLU A 88 -0.16 -3.45 11.61
CA GLU A 88 -0.05 -4.87 11.29
C GLU A 88 1.33 -5.12 10.73
N TYR A 89 1.99 -6.17 11.21
CA TYR A 89 3.35 -6.48 10.76
C TYR A 89 3.37 -7.39 9.54
N GLY A 90 2.29 -8.12 9.31
CA GLY A 90 2.17 -8.99 8.15
C GLY A 90 0.98 -8.63 7.30
N SER A 91 0.78 -9.39 6.22
CA SER A 91 -0.38 -9.19 5.35
C SER A 91 -1.66 -9.76 5.94
N GLN A 92 -1.54 -10.72 6.87
CA GLN A 92 -2.70 -11.28 7.56
C GLN A 92 -2.96 -10.49 8.83
N LYS A 93 -4.09 -9.79 8.85
CA LYS A 93 -4.46 -8.93 9.96
C LYS A 93 -4.76 -9.73 11.23
N GLY A 94 -4.39 -9.15 12.37
CA GLY A 94 -4.65 -9.75 13.66
C GLY A 94 -3.65 -10.81 14.10
N ARG A 95 -2.68 -11.14 13.26
CA ARG A 95 -1.72 -12.19 13.58
C ARG A 95 -0.53 -11.66 14.37
N ALA A 96 0.03 -10.55 13.92
CA ALA A 96 1.14 -9.89 14.62
C ALA A 96 0.96 -8.39 14.43
N TYR A 97 0.83 -7.67 15.52
CA TYR A 97 0.51 -6.25 15.45
C TYR A 97 0.95 -5.52 16.71
N SER A 98 1.03 -4.20 16.62
CA SER A 98 1.08 -3.33 17.78
C SER A 98 -0.14 -2.43 17.76
N ARG A 99 -0.63 -2.06 18.92
CA ARG A 99 -1.91 -1.37 19.05
C ARG A 99 -1.87 -0.43 20.25
N TYR A 100 -2.31 0.80 20.07
CA TYR A 100 -2.48 1.75 21.17
C TYR A 100 -3.90 2.32 21.10
N ASP A 101 -4.62 2.21 22.22
CA ASP A 101 -5.95 2.78 22.35
C ASP A 101 -5.87 4.00 23.23
N GLU A 102 -6.00 5.17 22.62
CA GLU A 102 -5.92 6.45 23.31
C GLU A 102 -7.02 6.60 24.35
N ASN A 103 -8.18 5.99 24.13
CA ASN A 103 -9.32 6.11 25.03
C ASN A 103 -9.11 5.39 26.37
N THR A 104 -8.34 4.32 26.35
CA THR A 104 -8.03 3.54 27.56
C THR A 104 -6.59 3.69 28.02
N GLY A 105 -5.71 4.19 27.16
CA GLY A 105 -4.28 4.29 27.42
C GLY A 105 -3.55 2.96 27.37
N VAL A 106 -4.14 1.92 26.77
CA VAL A 106 -3.57 0.59 26.73
C VAL A 106 -2.77 0.38 25.46
N TYR A 107 -1.50 -0.03 25.62
CA TYR A 107 -0.65 -0.44 24.52
C TYR A 107 -0.53 -1.96 24.51
N THR A 108 -0.75 -2.56 23.34
CA THR A 108 -0.68 -4.00 23.14
C THR A 108 0.30 -4.32 22.03
N GLN A 109 1.06 -5.37 22.24
CA GLN A 109 2.05 -5.78 21.26
C GLN A 109 1.90 -7.28 20.96
#